data_df63a2655ec8219c34fee69db3386812
#
_entry.id   df63a2655ec8219c34fee69db3386812
#
_cell.length_a   1.000
_cell.length_b   1.000
_cell.length_c   1.000
_cell.angle_alpha   90.00
_cell.angle_beta   90.00
_cell.angle_gamma   90.00
#
_symmetry.space_group_name_H-M   'P 1'
#
loop_
_entity.id
_entity.type
_entity.pdbx_description
1 polymer ?
#
loop_
_entity_poly.entity_id
_entity_poly.type
_entity_poly.pdbx_seq_one_letter_code
_entity_poly.pdbx_strand_id
1 'polypeptide(L)' 'FNNTPLNELVKMIKRFYGIKVMLSHESLSSLRFSGKLTKSYDVKKIIDLISESANLKWIVEGDTIILLKP' A
#
# COMPACT_ATOMS: atom_id res chain seq x y z
N PHE A 1 11.68 4.10 -1.96
CA PHE A 1 11.18 4.93 -0.86
C PHE A 1 11.84 4.54 0.45
N ASN A 2 11.95 5.48 1.37
CA ASN A 2 12.65 5.29 2.63
C ASN A 2 11.87 5.97 3.75
N ASN A 3 11.44 5.19 4.75
CA ASN A 3 10.70 5.68 5.91
C ASN A 3 9.51 6.54 5.49
N THR A 4 8.77 6.07 4.49
CA THR A 4 7.69 6.82 3.88
C THR A 4 6.37 6.49 4.57
N PRO A 5 5.59 7.50 5.01
CA PRO A 5 4.29 7.23 5.59
C PRO A 5 3.33 6.63 4.57
N LEU A 6 2.45 5.76 5.03
CA LEU A 6 1.58 4.99 4.15
C LEU A 6 0.68 5.88 3.29
N ASN A 7 0.22 7.02 3.81
CA ASN A 7 -0.59 7.94 3.01
C ASN A 7 0.18 8.50 1.81
N GLU A 8 1.50 8.68 1.94
CA GLU A 8 2.33 9.08 0.82
C GLU A 8 2.62 7.90 -0.10
N LEU A 9 2.82 6.72 0.48
CA LEU A 9 3.11 5.52 -0.30
C LEU A 9 1.93 5.16 -1.22
N VAL A 10 0.70 5.30 -0.75
CA VAL A 10 -0.47 5.02 -1.60
C VAL A 10 -0.54 5.97 -2.80
N LYS A 11 -0.10 7.22 -2.62
CA LYS A 11 -0.01 8.17 -3.73
C LYS A 11 1.06 7.75 -4.74
N MET A 12 2.18 7.26 -4.26
CA MET A 12 3.26 6.76 -5.11
C MET A 12 2.80 5.54 -5.91
N ILE A 13 2.08 4.64 -5.27
CA ILE A 13 1.53 3.45 -5.94
C ILE A 13 0.55 3.87 -7.04
N LYS A 14 -0.32 4.82 -6.76
CA LYS A 14 -1.26 5.36 -7.74
C LYS A 14 -0.52 5.93 -8.95
N ARG A 15 0.52 6.71 -8.68
CA ARG A 15 1.31 7.35 -9.74
C ARG A 15 2.11 6.34 -10.55
N PHE A 16 2.69 5.35 -9.87
CA PHE A 16 3.61 4.41 -10.50
C PHE A 16 2.87 3.28 -11.22
N TYR A 17 1.82 2.74 -10.61
CA TYR A 17 1.08 1.58 -11.14
C TYR A 17 -0.30 1.93 -11.66
N GLY A 18 -0.81 3.12 -11.36
CA GLY A 18 -2.16 3.49 -11.75
C GLY A 18 -3.26 2.82 -10.93
N ILE A 19 -2.91 2.25 -9.79
CA ILE A 19 -3.85 1.52 -8.93
C ILE A 19 -4.20 2.38 -7.73
N LYS A 20 -5.49 2.49 -7.45
CA LYS A 20 -5.98 3.22 -6.29
C LYS A 20 -5.93 2.33 -5.06
N VAL A 21 -5.34 2.84 -3.98
CA VAL A 21 -5.27 2.16 -2.69
C VAL A 21 -5.92 3.05 -1.66
N MET A 22 -6.84 2.49 -0.90
CA MET A 22 -7.52 3.20 0.18
C MET A 22 -7.15 2.58 1.53
N LEU A 23 -7.19 3.40 2.57
CA LEU A 23 -6.93 2.95 3.94
C LEU A 23 -8.25 2.95 4.70
N SER A 24 -8.58 1.83 5.34
CA SER A 24 -9.84 1.69 6.07
C SER A 24 -9.88 2.51 7.35
N HIS A 25 -8.71 2.85 7.90
CA HIS A 25 -8.60 3.63 9.12
C HIS A 25 -7.53 4.69 8.96
N GLU A 26 -7.81 5.88 9.48
CA GLU A 26 -6.86 6.98 9.41
C GLU A 26 -5.56 6.68 10.15
N SER A 27 -5.63 5.88 11.21
CA SER A 27 -4.44 5.49 11.96
C SER A 27 -3.42 4.74 11.13
N LEU A 28 -3.81 4.14 10.01
CA LEU A 28 -2.89 3.45 9.12
C LEU A 28 -2.00 4.42 8.34
N SER A 29 -2.43 5.65 8.15
CA SER A 29 -1.74 6.63 7.31
C SER A 29 -0.36 7.00 7.82
N SER A 30 -0.12 6.87 9.12
CA SER A 30 1.15 7.22 9.72
C SER A 30 2.16 6.07 9.80
N LEU A 31 1.75 4.86 9.44
CA LEU A 31 2.68 3.73 9.35
C LEU A 31 3.73 4.04 8.29
N ARG A 32 4.97 3.65 8.57
CA ARG A 32 6.09 3.97 7.68
C ARG A 32 6.71 2.73 7.10
N PHE A 33 7.16 2.85 5.86
CA PHE A 33 7.71 1.73 5.11
C PHE A 33 8.93 2.18 4.33
N SER A 34 9.80 1.21 4.04
CA SER A 34 10.95 1.41 3.18
C SER A 34 10.99 0.30 2.15
N GLY A 35 11.45 0.61 0.96
CA GLY A 35 11.55 -0.37 -0.11
C GLY A 35 11.73 0.28 -1.46
N LYS A 36 11.48 -0.50 -2.50
CA LYS A 36 11.57 -0.04 -3.88
C LYS A 36 10.28 -0.39 -4.63
N LEU A 37 9.85 0.54 -5.47
CA LEU A 37 8.80 0.29 -6.44
C LEU A 37 9.46 0.03 -7.78
N THR A 38 9.24 -1.15 -8.35
CA THR A 38 9.80 -1.50 -9.65
C THR A 38 8.72 -2.03 -10.56
N LYS A 39 8.88 -1.86 -11.85
CA LYS A 39 7.94 -2.39 -12.83
C LYS A 39 8.01 -3.90 -12.97
N SER A 40 9.03 -4.53 -12.42
CA SER A 40 9.15 -5.99 -12.40
C SER A 40 8.26 -6.63 -11.33
N TYR A 41 7.75 -5.84 -10.38
CA TYR A 41 6.82 -6.33 -9.38
C TYR A 41 5.39 -6.03 -9.79
N ASP A 42 4.51 -7.01 -9.60
CA ASP A 42 3.07 -6.81 -9.63
C ASP A 42 2.68 -5.95 -8.42
N VAL A 43 1.71 -5.07 -8.59
CA VAL A 43 1.23 -4.22 -7.49
C VAL A 43 0.74 -5.07 -6.31
N LYS A 44 0.14 -6.22 -6.57
CA LYS A 44 -0.32 -7.12 -5.50
C LYS A 44 0.82 -7.61 -4.64
N LYS A 45 1.99 -7.84 -5.24
CA LYS A 45 3.16 -8.24 -4.46
C LYS A 45 3.60 -7.14 -3.52
N ILE A 46 3.57 -5.89 -3.97
CA ILE A 46 3.90 -4.74 -3.13
C ILE A 46 2.90 -4.61 -1.98
N ILE A 47 1.62 -4.78 -2.28
CA ILE A 47 0.57 -4.72 -1.25
C ILE A 47 0.74 -5.86 -0.24
N ASP A 48 1.08 -7.07 -0.69
CA ASP A 48 1.34 -8.20 0.20
C ASP A 48 2.50 -7.91 1.14
N LEU A 49 3.60 -7.35 0.62
CA LEU A 49 4.75 -7.01 1.44
C LEU A 49 4.41 -5.96 2.48
N ILE A 50 3.65 -4.93 2.11
CA ILE A 50 3.20 -3.90 3.03
C ILE A 50 2.31 -4.51 4.11
N SER A 51 1.35 -5.33 3.71
CA SER A 51 0.40 -5.95 4.62
C SER A 51 1.09 -6.88 5.60
N GLU A 52 2.00 -7.70 5.12
CA GLU A 52 2.75 -8.62 5.97
C GLU A 52 3.63 -7.86 6.96
N SER A 53 4.32 -6.83 6.49
CA SER A 53 5.22 -6.02 7.32
C SER A 53 4.49 -5.33 8.46
N ALA A 54 3.27 -4.86 8.22
CA ALA A 54 2.49 -4.10 9.20
C ALA A 54 1.35 -4.93 9.83
N ASN A 55 1.27 -6.23 9.52
CA ASN A 55 0.21 -7.10 10.00
C ASN A 55 -1.17 -6.57 9.60
N LEU A 56 -1.31 -6.18 8.36
CA LEU A 56 -2.57 -5.69 7.80
C LEU A 56 -3.20 -6.77 6.92
N LYS A 57 -4.46 -6.56 6.60
CA LYS A 57 -5.17 -7.34 5.58
C LYS A 57 -5.51 -6.42 4.42
N TRP A 58 -5.87 -6.99 3.29
CA TRP A 58 -6.30 -6.19 2.15
C TRP A 58 -7.33 -6.94 1.33
N ILE A 59 -8.20 -6.16 0.70
CA ILE A 59 -9.23 -6.68 -0.20
C ILE A 59 -9.22 -5.84 -1.47
N VAL A 60 -9.77 -6.41 -2.54
CA VAL A 60 -9.98 -5.71 -3.80
C VAL A 60 -11.47 -5.44 -3.96
N GLU A 61 -11.79 -4.20 -4.26
CA GLU A 61 -13.16 -3.79 -4.49
C GLU A 61 -13.18 -2.98 -5.79
N GLY A 62 -13.66 -3.61 -6.87
CA GLY A 62 -13.59 -3.00 -8.19
C GLY A 62 -12.14 -2.84 -8.63
N ASP A 63 -11.74 -1.62 -8.90
CA ASP A 63 -10.38 -1.24 -9.28
C ASP A 63 -9.56 -0.68 -8.13
N THR A 64 -10.06 -0.82 -6.90
CA THR A 64 -9.45 -0.24 -5.71
C THR A 64 -9.01 -1.34 -4.76
N ILE A 65 -7.80 -1.18 -4.20
CA ILE A 65 -7.30 -2.04 -3.13
C ILE A 65 -7.53 -1.31 -1.81
N ILE A 66 -8.09 -2.01 -0.83
CA ILE A 66 -8.36 -1.44 0.48
C ILE A 66 -7.51 -2.17 1.51
N LEU A 67 -6.69 -1.41 2.24
CA LEU A 67 -5.89 -1.93 3.35
C LEU A 67 -6.70 -1.83 4.63
N LEU A 68 -6.73 -2.92 5.37
CA LEU A 68 -7.58 -3.08 6.54
C LEU A 68 -6.75 -3.42 7.76
N LYS A 69 -7.22 -2.98 8.91
CA LYS A 69 -6.69 -3.48 10.18
C LYS A 69 -7.05 -4.95 10.35
N PRO A 70 -6.18 -5.73 10.98
CA PRO A 70 -6.47 -7.13 11.30
C PRO A 70 -7.61 -7.28 12.30
#